data_5b937a422db295ca9dbe6d2521b17d8a
#
_entry.id   5b937a422db295ca9dbe6d2521b17d8a
#
_cell.length_a   1.000
_cell.length_b   1.000
_cell.length_c   1.000
_cell.angle_alpha   90.00
_cell.angle_beta   90.00
_cell.angle_gamma   90.00
#
_symmetry.space_group_name_H-M   'P 1'
#
loop_
_entity.id
_entity.type
_entity.pdbx_description
1 polymer ?
#
loop_
_entity_poly.entity_id
_entity_poly.type
_entity_poly.pdbx_seq_one_letter_code
_entity_poly.pdbx_strand_id
1 'polypeptide(L)'
;MCGHVGVYGKLPSTDNKKLMAFMLLLDSTRGTDGTGIYSLGEVNKVVGNVYNLIESRQWEKDVHESNLMIGHNRASSVGKNSTRNTHPFRFGNIVGAHNGTLVKGYLKNSIDFDVDSECLYWNIEKHGIKETAKNMSGSWSLVWYDEGEQVLRFLRNKERPMWIAHISETKENATTKVKTEHKAILWASEYWMLEAAKNKYQFVIDEVYETEEDMLYEWMLDKGEPLLMNKEKLIGRLPLQTYYPTDYYGGKKRYKQYKSYRNGKEVKRPVYKCEFCFEEYDDPNEIEYGYNVMKNGKQERAYLCKNCAHDYNYMMY
;
A
#
# COMPACT_ATOMS: atom_id res chain seq x y z
N MET A 1 0.30 7.85 -5.85
CA MET A 1 -0.24 6.61 -5.21
C MET A 1 0.89 5.97 -4.40
N CYS A 2 0.58 5.42 -3.22
CA CYS A 2 1.58 4.66 -2.47
C CYS A 2 2.00 3.38 -3.20
N GLY A 3 3.15 2.82 -2.82
CA GLY A 3 3.61 1.52 -3.28
C GLY A 3 4.33 0.75 -2.18
N HIS A 4 4.34 -0.56 -2.30
CA HIS A 4 5.14 -1.44 -1.44
C HIS A 4 5.88 -2.47 -2.26
N VAL A 5 7.06 -2.81 -1.79
CA VAL A 5 7.96 -3.81 -2.37
C VAL A 5 8.59 -4.64 -1.26
N GLY A 6 9.08 -5.82 -1.58
CA GLY A 6 9.82 -6.59 -0.60
C GLY A 6 10.38 -7.90 -1.11
N VAL A 7 11.10 -8.56 -0.21
CA VAL A 7 11.73 -9.86 -0.43
C VAL A 7 11.50 -10.77 0.78
N TYR A 8 11.25 -12.06 0.55
CA TYR A 8 11.19 -13.09 1.57
C TYR A 8 11.94 -14.34 1.09
N GLY A 9 12.91 -14.78 1.84
CA GLY A 9 13.92 -15.75 1.45
C GLY A 9 15.26 -15.08 1.13
N LYS A 10 16.23 -15.86 0.73
CA LYS A 10 17.57 -15.36 0.42
C LYS A 10 18.13 -16.04 -0.81
N LEU A 11 18.69 -15.24 -1.69
CA LEU A 11 19.44 -15.70 -2.86
C LEU A 11 20.96 -15.56 -2.61
N PRO A 12 21.78 -16.57 -2.91
CA PRO A 12 23.19 -16.58 -2.54
C PRO A 12 24.04 -15.52 -3.23
N SER A 13 23.69 -15.15 -4.47
CA SER A 13 24.43 -14.17 -5.27
C SER A 13 23.84 -12.75 -5.16
N THR A 14 22.72 -12.61 -4.45
CA THR A 14 22.00 -11.35 -4.34
C THR A 14 22.02 -10.87 -2.89
N ASP A 15 22.53 -9.66 -2.69
CA ASP A 15 22.41 -8.93 -1.42
C ASP A 15 21.01 -8.32 -1.33
N ASN A 16 20.19 -8.85 -0.42
CA ASN A 16 18.79 -8.39 -0.25
C ASN A 16 18.72 -6.90 0.10
N LYS A 17 19.68 -6.33 0.81
CA LYS A 17 19.71 -4.89 1.11
C LYS A 17 19.89 -4.05 -0.16
N LYS A 18 20.80 -4.48 -1.07
CA LYS A 18 21.00 -3.82 -2.37
C LYS A 18 19.80 -4.01 -3.29
N LEU A 19 19.23 -5.20 -3.30
CA LEU A 19 17.99 -5.48 -4.04
C LEU A 19 16.86 -4.57 -3.56
N MET A 20 16.68 -4.46 -2.25
CA MET A 20 15.63 -3.60 -1.68
C MET A 20 15.86 -2.12 -1.92
N ALA A 21 17.10 -1.64 -1.90
CA ALA A 21 17.41 -0.26 -2.32
C ALA A 21 16.94 0.01 -3.76
N PHE A 22 17.22 -0.93 -4.66
CA PHE A 22 16.78 -0.82 -6.05
C PHE A 22 15.26 -0.92 -6.20
N MET A 23 14.61 -1.85 -5.52
CA MET A 23 13.15 -2.00 -5.54
C MET A 23 12.44 -0.74 -4.98
N LEU A 24 12.95 -0.16 -3.89
CA LEU A 24 12.43 1.10 -3.35
C LEU A 24 12.63 2.29 -4.32
N LEU A 25 13.76 2.32 -5.07
CA LEU A 25 13.96 3.32 -6.12
C LEU A 25 12.92 3.20 -7.23
N LEU A 26 12.62 2.01 -7.70
CA LEU A 26 11.57 1.78 -8.69
C LEU A 26 10.19 2.19 -8.15
N ASP A 27 9.89 1.79 -6.92
CA ASP A 27 8.61 2.07 -6.25
C ASP A 27 8.43 3.56 -5.88
N SER A 28 9.52 4.36 -5.85
CA SER A 28 9.45 5.80 -5.60
C SER A 28 8.67 6.58 -6.65
N THR A 29 8.47 6.00 -7.84
CA THR A 29 7.56 6.55 -8.87
C THR A 29 6.11 6.60 -8.39
N ARG A 30 5.76 5.89 -7.31
CA ARG A 30 4.41 5.84 -6.74
C ARG A 30 4.22 6.77 -5.54
N GLY A 31 5.30 7.23 -4.91
CA GLY A 31 5.21 8.12 -3.76
C GLY A 31 6.57 8.65 -3.32
N THR A 32 6.60 9.92 -2.91
CA THR A 32 7.83 10.63 -2.50
C THR A 32 7.69 11.38 -1.18
N ASP A 33 6.57 11.21 -0.46
CA ASP A 33 6.27 11.96 0.77
C ASP A 33 6.87 11.31 2.03
N GLY A 34 7.20 10.03 1.94
CA GLY A 34 7.86 9.28 3.00
C GLY A 34 8.29 7.91 2.51
N THR A 35 9.44 7.46 2.95
CA THR A 35 9.98 6.14 2.63
C THR A 35 10.33 5.39 3.90
N GLY A 36 10.04 4.10 3.93
CA GLY A 36 10.46 3.27 5.06
C GLY A 36 10.67 1.82 4.68
N ILE A 37 11.39 1.14 5.56
CA ILE A 37 11.74 -0.26 5.43
C ILE A 37 11.72 -0.96 6.78
N TYR A 38 11.27 -2.21 6.78
CA TYR A 38 11.47 -3.17 7.84
C TYR A 38 12.55 -4.15 7.42
N SER A 39 13.51 -4.39 8.30
CA SER A 39 14.56 -5.42 8.13
C SER A 39 15.06 -5.87 9.50
N LEU A 40 15.29 -7.16 9.66
CA LEU A 40 15.88 -7.78 10.85
C LEU A 40 15.31 -7.26 12.19
N GLY A 41 13.99 -7.16 12.30
CA GLY A 41 13.32 -6.70 13.52
C GLY A 41 13.21 -5.17 13.66
N GLU A 42 13.83 -4.38 12.80
CA GLU A 42 13.86 -2.92 12.89
C GLU A 42 13.03 -2.24 11.81
N VAL A 43 12.41 -1.13 12.18
CA VAL A 43 11.64 -0.26 11.26
C VAL A 43 12.35 1.08 11.12
N ASN A 44 12.83 1.37 9.90
CA ASN A 44 13.53 2.59 9.56
C ASN A 44 12.68 3.44 8.60
N LYS A 45 12.44 4.70 8.96
CA LYS A 45 11.54 5.59 8.22
C LYS A 45 12.09 7.00 8.11
N VAL A 46 11.87 7.62 6.95
CA VAL A 46 12.19 9.02 6.69
C VAL A 46 11.00 9.75 6.06
N VAL A 47 10.92 11.03 6.26
CA VAL A 47 10.05 11.92 5.48
C VAL A 47 10.76 12.26 4.18
N GLY A 48 10.01 12.30 3.08
CA GLY A 48 10.55 12.60 1.75
C GLY A 48 10.85 11.35 0.93
N ASN A 49 11.56 11.54 -0.15
CA ASN A 49 11.81 10.51 -1.14
C ASN A 49 12.81 9.42 -0.66
N VAL A 50 12.93 8.39 -1.45
CA VAL A 50 13.78 7.22 -1.19
C VAL A 50 15.25 7.56 -0.96
N TYR A 51 15.79 8.61 -1.61
CA TYR A 51 17.18 9.03 -1.43
C TYR A 51 17.46 9.50 0.01
N ASN A 52 16.46 10.11 0.67
CA ASN A 52 16.59 10.50 2.07
C ASN A 52 16.83 9.30 3.00
N LEU A 53 16.39 8.09 2.60
CA LEU A 53 16.63 6.86 3.33
C LEU A 53 17.93 6.18 2.90
N ILE A 54 18.11 5.86 1.61
CA ILE A 54 19.22 5.04 1.14
C ILE A 54 20.60 5.73 1.19
N GLU A 55 20.65 7.05 1.18
CA GLU A 55 21.88 7.85 1.35
C GLU A 55 22.10 8.28 2.80
N SER A 56 21.20 7.92 3.72
CA SER A 56 21.31 8.27 5.12
C SER A 56 22.31 7.38 5.85
N ARG A 57 22.87 7.91 6.97
CA ARG A 57 23.64 7.07 7.90
C ARG A 57 22.81 5.97 8.52
N GLN A 58 21.48 6.16 8.62
CA GLN A 58 20.53 5.17 9.11
C GLN A 58 20.49 3.94 8.22
N TRP A 59 20.51 4.13 6.88
CA TRP A 59 20.59 3.01 5.93
C TRP A 59 21.81 2.12 6.17
N GLU A 60 22.96 2.73 6.37
CA GLU A 60 24.20 1.97 6.58
C GLU A 60 24.25 1.26 7.93
N LYS A 61 23.75 1.89 9.00
CA LYS A 61 23.87 1.38 10.37
C LYS A 61 22.73 0.47 10.78
N ASP A 62 21.50 0.84 10.44
CA ASP A 62 20.30 0.26 11.07
C ASP A 62 19.50 -0.59 10.09
N VAL A 63 19.70 -0.43 8.77
CA VAL A 63 19.10 -1.31 7.77
C VAL A 63 20.05 -2.47 7.50
N HIS A 64 19.73 -3.62 8.03
CA HIS A 64 20.56 -4.82 7.88
C HIS A 64 19.97 -5.76 6.83
N GLU A 65 20.86 -6.50 6.14
CA GLU A 65 20.45 -7.57 5.26
C GLU A 65 19.70 -8.64 6.05
N SER A 66 18.54 -9.04 5.57
CA SER A 66 17.73 -10.09 6.17
C SER A 66 16.95 -10.89 5.15
N ASN A 67 16.46 -12.06 5.57
CA ASN A 67 15.61 -12.91 4.72
C ASN A 67 14.20 -12.35 4.52
N LEU A 68 13.83 -11.31 5.27
CA LEU A 68 12.58 -10.58 5.09
C LEU A 68 12.84 -9.09 5.15
N MET A 69 12.43 -8.40 4.11
CA MET A 69 12.46 -6.94 4.06
C MET A 69 11.15 -6.43 3.45
N ILE A 70 10.49 -5.49 4.13
CA ILE A 70 9.26 -4.86 3.67
C ILE A 70 9.53 -3.37 3.45
N GLY A 71 9.45 -2.91 2.21
CA GLY A 71 9.65 -1.53 1.81
C GLY A 71 8.36 -0.83 1.37
N HIS A 72 8.30 0.49 1.57
CA HIS A 72 7.14 1.29 1.18
C HIS A 72 7.54 2.72 0.85
N ASN A 73 6.95 3.26 -0.23
CA ASN A 73 6.98 4.67 -0.58
C ASN A 73 5.58 5.28 -0.48
N ARG A 74 5.48 6.31 0.34
CA ARG A 74 4.21 6.96 0.66
C ARG A 74 3.93 8.11 -0.30
N ALA A 75 2.70 8.14 -0.85
CA ALA A 75 2.05 9.34 -1.34
C ALA A 75 0.93 9.67 -0.35
N SER A 76 1.04 10.81 0.32
CA SER A 76 0.12 11.20 1.39
C SER A 76 -1.27 11.49 0.85
N SER A 77 -2.25 10.69 1.25
CA SER A 77 -3.69 10.95 1.03
C SER A 77 -4.38 11.36 2.33
N VAL A 78 -3.91 10.86 3.47
CA VAL A 78 -4.49 11.10 4.79
C VAL A 78 -3.37 11.41 5.80
N GLY A 79 -3.59 12.42 6.65
CA GLY A 79 -2.67 12.80 7.72
C GLY A 79 -1.45 13.60 7.23
N LYS A 80 -0.70 14.16 8.18
CA LYS A 80 0.47 14.99 7.90
C LYS A 80 1.66 14.16 7.42
N ASN A 81 2.54 14.75 6.62
CA ASN A 81 3.84 14.17 6.31
C ASN A 81 4.72 14.18 7.57
N SER A 82 4.90 13.01 8.12
CA SER A 82 5.73 12.79 9.32
C SER A 82 6.27 11.37 9.30
N THR A 83 7.39 11.14 10.00
CA THR A 83 7.95 9.81 10.18
C THR A 83 6.96 8.87 10.86
N ARG A 84 6.15 9.40 11.82
CA ARG A 84 5.09 8.62 12.48
C ARG A 84 4.08 8.06 11.46
N ASN A 85 3.67 8.86 10.49
CA ASN A 85 2.65 8.52 9.50
C ASN A 85 3.22 7.80 8.26
N THR A 86 4.52 7.49 8.25
CA THR A 86 5.18 6.72 7.19
C THR A 86 5.16 5.23 7.52
N HIS A 87 4.98 4.37 6.52
CA HIS A 87 5.08 2.93 6.64
C HIS A 87 6.53 2.45 6.75
N PRO A 88 6.78 1.20 7.22
CA PRO A 88 5.84 0.28 7.83
C PRO A 88 5.39 0.71 9.22
N PHE A 89 4.19 0.26 9.64
CA PHE A 89 3.70 0.44 11.00
C PHE A 89 3.98 -0.82 11.81
N ARG A 90 4.30 -0.62 13.12
CA ARG A 90 4.53 -1.71 14.05
C ARG A 90 3.58 -1.60 15.25
N PHE A 91 2.91 -2.72 15.57
CA PHE A 91 2.11 -2.91 16.78
C PHE A 91 2.34 -4.32 17.32
N GLY A 92 2.90 -4.42 18.53
CA GLY A 92 3.28 -5.72 19.09
C GLY A 92 4.19 -6.50 18.13
N ASN A 93 3.76 -7.69 17.76
CA ASN A 93 4.48 -8.55 16.82
C ASN A 93 4.15 -8.27 15.34
N ILE A 94 3.16 -7.41 15.08
CA ILE A 94 2.74 -7.11 13.72
C ILE A 94 3.54 -5.94 13.15
N VAL A 95 4.12 -6.13 11.97
CA VAL A 95 4.76 -5.06 11.21
C VAL A 95 4.30 -5.10 9.75
N GLY A 96 3.84 -3.98 9.19
CA GLY A 96 3.29 -4.03 7.83
C GLY A 96 3.15 -2.70 7.11
N ALA A 97 2.85 -2.81 5.81
CA ALA A 97 2.65 -1.70 4.90
C ALA A 97 1.34 -1.85 4.11
N HIS A 98 0.66 -0.72 3.90
CA HIS A 98 -0.62 -0.62 3.22
C HIS A 98 -0.51 0.34 2.03
N ASN A 99 -0.89 -0.14 0.86
CA ASN A 99 -1.10 0.67 -0.31
C ASN A 99 -2.61 0.80 -0.55
N GLY A 100 -3.14 1.99 -0.39
CA GLY A 100 -4.56 2.26 -0.54
C GLY A 100 -5.07 3.37 0.37
N THR A 101 -6.38 3.41 0.56
CA THR A 101 -7.05 4.31 1.49
C THR A 101 -8.28 3.62 2.05
N LEU A 102 -8.38 3.53 3.37
CA LEU A 102 -9.50 2.95 4.08
C LEU A 102 -10.40 4.02 4.69
N VAL A 103 -11.68 3.73 4.74
CA VAL A 103 -12.64 4.51 5.53
C VAL A 103 -12.39 4.21 7.01
N LYS A 104 -11.47 4.95 7.59
CA LYS A 104 -10.96 4.75 8.96
C LYS A 104 -12.07 4.61 10.00
N GLY A 105 -13.17 5.36 9.87
CA GLY A 105 -14.30 5.36 10.81
C GLY A 105 -15.00 4.00 10.99
N TYR A 106 -14.75 3.02 10.15
CA TYR A 106 -15.27 1.66 10.36
C TYR A 106 -14.33 0.77 11.18
N LEU A 107 -13.07 1.15 11.31
CA LEU A 107 -12.12 0.44 12.17
C LEU A 107 -12.32 0.82 13.63
N LYS A 108 -12.06 -0.12 14.55
CA LYS A 108 -12.16 0.14 15.99
C LYS A 108 -11.12 1.17 16.42
N ASN A 109 -11.47 2.01 17.37
CA ASN A 109 -10.60 3.06 17.94
C ASN A 109 -10.05 4.05 16.90
N SER A 110 -10.77 4.28 15.82
CA SER A 110 -10.31 5.08 14.68
C SER A 110 -9.94 6.53 15.01
N ILE A 111 -10.54 7.08 16.09
CA ILE A 111 -10.30 8.46 16.55
C ILE A 111 -8.89 8.64 17.13
N ASP A 112 -8.26 7.57 17.61
CA ASP A 112 -6.96 7.62 18.28
C ASP A 112 -5.78 7.68 17.30
N PHE A 113 -6.04 7.57 16.00
CA PHE A 113 -5.03 7.47 14.96
C PHE A 113 -5.13 8.59 13.93
N ASP A 114 -3.98 9.12 13.50
CA ASP A 114 -3.90 10.16 12.46
C ASP A 114 -4.22 9.59 11.07
N VAL A 115 -3.73 8.38 10.78
CA VAL A 115 -3.88 7.74 9.46
C VAL A 115 -4.61 6.40 9.56
N ASP A 116 -5.27 6.04 8.48
CA ASP A 116 -6.03 4.79 8.34
C ASP A 116 -5.15 3.55 8.46
N SER A 117 -3.96 3.60 7.91
CA SER A 117 -3.00 2.48 7.93
C SER A 117 -2.47 2.19 9.34
N GLU A 118 -2.20 3.21 10.16
CA GLU A 118 -1.83 3.04 11.57
C GLU A 118 -2.95 2.34 12.34
N CYS A 119 -4.19 2.83 12.16
CA CYS A 119 -5.37 2.23 12.75
C CYS A 119 -5.58 0.78 12.30
N LEU A 120 -5.36 0.49 11.02
CA LEU A 120 -5.48 -0.85 10.45
C LEU A 120 -4.58 -1.86 11.16
N TYR A 121 -3.26 -1.57 11.25
CA TYR A 121 -2.30 -2.50 11.84
C TYR A 121 -2.48 -2.68 13.34
N TRP A 122 -2.92 -1.64 14.06
CA TRP A 122 -3.37 -1.77 15.44
C TRP A 122 -4.57 -2.72 15.56
N ASN A 123 -5.58 -2.60 14.66
CA ASN A 123 -6.74 -3.50 14.64
C ASN A 123 -6.33 -4.95 14.33
N ILE A 124 -5.40 -5.16 13.39
CA ILE A 124 -4.89 -6.51 13.06
C ILE A 124 -4.21 -7.13 14.30
N GLU A 125 -3.39 -6.36 15.00
CA GLU A 125 -2.70 -6.85 16.21
C GLU A 125 -3.69 -7.18 17.33
N LYS A 126 -4.70 -6.32 17.57
CA LYS A 126 -5.65 -6.49 18.69
C LYS A 126 -6.77 -7.49 18.42
N HIS A 127 -7.19 -7.64 17.17
CA HIS A 127 -8.40 -8.41 16.84
C HIS A 127 -8.17 -9.49 15.78
N GLY A 128 -6.98 -9.55 15.20
CA GLY A 128 -6.66 -10.42 14.07
C GLY A 128 -7.24 -9.94 12.74
N ILE A 129 -6.69 -10.46 11.65
CA ILE A 129 -7.10 -10.04 10.30
C ILE A 129 -8.55 -10.41 9.97
N LYS A 130 -9.04 -11.57 10.41
CA LYS A 130 -10.40 -12.02 10.09
C LYS A 130 -11.47 -11.10 10.67
N GLU A 131 -11.29 -10.61 11.88
CA GLU A 131 -12.22 -9.66 12.49
C GLU A 131 -12.04 -8.25 11.92
N THR A 132 -10.79 -7.84 11.68
CA THR A 132 -10.49 -6.54 11.09
C THR A 132 -11.05 -6.42 9.68
N ALA A 133 -10.92 -7.45 8.85
CA ALA A 133 -11.40 -7.47 7.46
C ALA A 133 -12.91 -7.18 7.36
N LYS A 134 -13.72 -7.65 8.30
CA LYS A 134 -15.17 -7.35 8.34
C LYS A 134 -15.50 -5.87 8.41
N ASN A 135 -14.54 -5.05 8.87
CA ASN A 135 -14.68 -3.61 9.06
C ASN A 135 -13.85 -2.80 8.05
N MET A 136 -13.09 -3.46 7.17
CA MET A 136 -12.34 -2.79 6.12
C MET A 136 -13.27 -2.36 4.99
N SER A 137 -13.19 -1.09 4.61
CA SER A 137 -13.91 -0.51 3.46
C SER A 137 -13.00 0.50 2.78
N GLY A 138 -12.99 0.52 1.45
CA GLY A 138 -12.11 1.37 0.64
C GLY A 138 -11.21 0.56 -0.28
N SER A 139 -9.99 1.01 -0.50
CA SER A 139 -9.02 0.35 -1.35
C SER A 139 -7.82 -0.12 -0.52
N TRP A 140 -7.36 -1.35 -0.75
CA TRP A 140 -6.21 -1.89 -0.02
C TRP A 140 -5.42 -2.93 -0.81
N SER A 141 -4.10 -2.87 -0.58
CA SER A 141 -3.14 -3.93 -0.79
C SER A 141 -2.23 -3.95 0.44
N LEU A 142 -2.26 -5.03 1.19
CA LEU A 142 -1.62 -5.19 2.48
C LEU A 142 -0.49 -6.20 2.39
N VAL A 143 0.62 -5.88 3.04
CA VAL A 143 1.66 -6.84 3.41
C VAL A 143 1.97 -6.65 4.88
N TRP A 144 2.04 -7.74 5.64
CA TRP A 144 2.50 -7.69 7.02
C TRP A 144 3.16 -8.99 7.44
N TYR A 145 4.03 -8.85 8.40
CA TYR A 145 4.72 -9.96 9.04
C TYR A 145 4.35 -10.02 10.51
N ASP A 146 4.06 -11.20 10.98
CA ASP A 146 3.88 -11.50 12.39
C ASP A 146 5.17 -12.13 12.92
N GLU A 147 5.92 -11.37 13.73
CA GLU A 147 7.19 -11.81 14.29
C GLU A 147 7.00 -12.95 15.31
N GLY A 148 5.84 -13.03 15.97
CA GLY A 148 5.52 -14.08 16.93
C GLY A 148 5.23 -15.41 16.24
N GLU A 149 4.45 -15.39 15.17
CA GLU A 149 4.11 -16.57 14.37
C GLU A 149 5.13 -16.86 13.27
N GLN A 150 5.99 -15.90 12.93
CA GLN A 150 6.95 -15.93 11.81
C GLN A 150 6.26 -16.12 10.44
N VAL A 151 5.11 -15.48 10.25
CA VAL A 151 4.28 -15.59 9.06
C VAL A 151 4.22 -14.27 8.32
N LEU A 152 4.58 -14.29 7.04
CA LEU A 152 4.36 -13.18 6.10
C LEU A 152 3.00 -13.34 5.44
N ARG A 153 2.22 -12.26 5.45
CA ARG A 153 0.85 -12.27 4.94
C ARG A 153 0.61 -11.21 3.90
N PHE A 154 -0.22 -11.55 2.92
CA PHE A 154 -0.70 -10.65 1.87
C PHE A 154 -2.21 -10.71 1.76
N LEU A 155 -2.83 -9.55 1.55
CA LEU A 155 -4.26 -9.43 1.28
C LEU A 155 -4.50 -8.18 0.43
N ARG A 156 -5.26 -8.31 -0.65
CA ARG A 156 -5.69 -7.14 -1.42
C ARG A 156 -7.14 -7.21 -1.84
N ASN A 157 -7.72 -6.06 -2.22
CA ASN A 157 -8.96 -6.02 -2.97
C ASN A 157 -8.71 -5.62 -4.44
N LYS A 158 -9.76 -5.58 -5.23
CA LYS A 158 -9.70 -5.27 -6.67
C LYS A 158 -9.10 -3.91 -7.00
N GLU A 159 -9.12 -2.96 -6.04
CA GLU A 159 -8.72 -1.56 -6.27
C GLU A 159 -7.21 -1.34 -6.26
N ARG A 160 -6.43 -2.30 -5.73
CA ARG A 160 -4.98 -2.17 -5.59
C ARG A 160 -4.28 -3.47 -6.01
N PRO A 161 -3.47 -3.42 -7.10
CA PRO A 161 -2.71 -4.59 -7.54
C PRO A 161 -1.58 -4.94 -6.57
N MET A 162 -1.21 -6.20 -6.57
CA MET A 162 -0.01 -6.72 -5.91
C MET A 162 0.48 -7.94 -6.66
N TRP A 163 1.72 -7.91 -7.07
CA TRP A 163 2.37 -8.97 -7.84
C TRP A 163 3.38 -9.70 -6.97
N ILE A 164 3.42 -11.01 -7.08
CA ILE A 164 4.40 -11.88 -6.43
C ILE A 164 5.17 -12.63 -7.53
N ALA A 165 6.50 -12.65 -7.41
CA ALA A 165 7.37 -13.46 -8.23
C ALA A 165 8.09 -14.48 -7.36
N HIS A 166 8.05 -15.75 -7.75
CA HIS A 166 8.93 -16.79 -7.25
C HIS A 166 10.24 -16.73 -8.01
N ILE A 167 11.34 -16.61 -7.30
CA ILE A 167 12.65 -16.51 -7.90
C ILE A 167 13.57 -17.61 -7.40
N SER A 168 14.43 -18.09 -8.28
CA SER A 168 15.44 -19.11 -7.98
C SER A 168 16.81 -18.68 -8.44
N GLU A 169 17.83 -19.18 -7.74
CA GLU A 169 19.22 -19.12 -8.13
C GLU A 169 19.87 -20.47 -7.87
N THR A 170 20.76 -20.85 -8.77
CA THR A 170 21.57 -22.05 -8.62
C THR A 170 23.01 -21.66 -8.37
N LYS A 171 23.57 -22.13 -7.26
CA LYS A 171 25.00 -21.98 -6.95
C LYS A 171 25.68 -23.32 -7.00
N GLU A 172 26.66 -23.44 -7.88
CA GLU A 172 27.55 -24.61 -7.91
C GLU A 172 28.70 -24.40 -6.94
N ASN A 173 28.90 -25.36 -6.05
CA ASN A 173 30.10 -25.39 -5.23
C ASN A 173 31.22 -26.12 -6.05
N ALA A 174 32.20 -25.34 -6.52
CA ALA A 174 33.29 -25.84 -7.34
C ALA A 174 34.11 -26.96 -6.67
N THR A 175 34.13 -26.97 -5.33
CA THR A 175 34.89 -27.94 -4.56
C THR A 175 34.17 -29.28 -4.39
N THR A 176 32.87 -29.24 -4.16
CA THR A 176 32.07 -30.44 -3.87
C THR A 176 31.20 -30.88 -5.05
N LYS A 177 31.11 -30.08 -6.10
CA LYS A 177 30.20 -30.27 -7.24
C LYS A 177 28.70 -30.37 -6.81
N VAL A 178 28.38 -29.88 -5.63
CA VAL A 178 26.97 -29.84 -5.13
C VAL A 178 26.32 -28.62 -5.71
N LYS A 179 25.19 -28.85 -6.34
CA LYS A 179 24.29 -27.80 -6.83
C LYS A 179 23.29 -27.49 -5.73
N THR A 180 23.26 -26.24 -5.26
CA THR A 180 22.29 -25.77 -4.27
C THR A 180 21.35 -24.80 -4.97
N GLU A 181 20.07 -25.09 -4.91
CA GLU A 181 19.03 -24.19 -5.37
C GLU A 181 18.51 -23.38 -4.16
N HIS A 182 18.40 -22.09 -4.34
CA HIS A 182 17.87 -21.18 -3.33
C HIS A 182 16.67 -20.45 -3.90
N LYS A 183 15.63 -20.27 -3.09
CA LYS A 183 14.37 -19.66 -3.49
C LYS A 183 14.01 -18.49 -2.62
N ALA A 184 13.41 -17.50 -3.24
CA ALA A 184 12.81 -16.37 -2.55
C ALA A 184 11.54 -15.95 -3.28
N ILE A 185 10.68 -15.19 -2.60
CA ILE A 185 9.63 -14.43 -3.26
C ILE A 185 9.98 -12.95 -3.22
N LEU A 186 9.76 -12.28 -4.34
CA LEU A 186 9.70 -10.83 -4.43
C LEU A 186 8.24 -10.42 -4.60
N TRP A 187 7.88 -9.27 -4.04
CA TRP A 187 6.59 -8.65 -4.39
C TRP A 187 6.76 -7.18 -4.70
N ALA A 188 5.83 -6.68 -5.49
CA ALA A 188 5.75 -5.28 -5.85
C ALA A 188 4.31 -4.88 -6.16
N SER A 189 4.02 -3.59 -6.03
CA SER A 189 2.75 -3.01 -6.44
C SER A 189 2.53 -3.07 -7.95
N GLU A 190 3.60 -3.20 -8.76
CA GLU A 190 3.53 -3.22 -10.21
C GLU A 190 4.42 -4.33 -10.79
N TYR A 191 3.93 -5.04 -11.80
CA TYR A 191 4.65 -6.14 -12.48
C TYR A 191 6.04 -5.73 -13.02
N TRP A 192 6.11 -4.56 -13.66
CA TRP A 192 7.34 -4.11 -14.32
C TRP A 192 8.51 -3.92 -13.33
N MET A 193 8.24 -3.68 -12.04
CA MET A 193 9.29 -3.56 -11.02
C MET A 193 9.99 -4.89 -10.79
N LEU A 194 9.24 -6.00 -10.84
CA LEU A 194 9.78 -7.35 -10.72
C LEU A 194 10.65 -7.71 -11.95
N GLU A 195 10.19 -7.36 -13.14
CA GLU A 195 10.97 -7.56 -14.38
C GLU A 195 12.26 -6.72 -14.40
N ALA A 196 12.20 -5.47 -13.92
CA ALA A 196 13.38 -4.63 -13.80
C ALA A 196 14.41 -5.21 -12.82
N ALA A 197 13.95 -5.74 -11.68
CA ALA A 197 14.82 -6.41 -10.71
C ALA A 197 15.45 -7.67 -11.28
N LYS A 198 14.66 -8.53 -11.96
CA LYS A 198 15.18 -9.70 -12.69
C LYS A 198 16.30 -9.33 -13.66
N ASN A 199 16.05 -8.31 -14.48
CA ASN A 199 17.02 -7.89 -15.49
C ASN A 199 18.32 -7.35 -14.88
N LYS A 200 18.22 -6.64 -13.75
CA LYS A 200 19.38 -6.09 -13.06
C LYS A 200 20.21 -7.15 -12.34
N TYR A 201 19.55 -8.08 -11.65
CA TYR A 201 20.23 -9.06 -10.79
C TYR A 201 20.39 -10.43 -11.44
N GLN A 202 19.84 -10.63 -12.65
CA GLN A 202 20.01 -11.84 -13.48
C GLN A 202 19.51 -13.12 -12.79
N PHE A 203 18.51 -13.03 -11.91
CA PHE A 203 17.87 -14.22 -11.34
C PHE A 203 16.76 -14.76 -12.25
N VAL A 204 16.37 -15.99 -12.02
CA VAL A 204 15.28 -16.65 -12.76
C VAL A 204 13.96 -16.38 -12.03
N ILE A 205 12.95 -15.93 -12.77
CA ILE A 205 11.58 -15.95 -12.29
C ILE A 205 10.97 -17.29 -12.72
N ASP A 206 10.66 -18.14 -11.73
CA ASP A 206 10.01 -19.43 -11.96
C ASP A 206 8.53 -19.24 -12.24
N GLU A 207 7.90 -18.32 -11.50
CA GLU A 207 6.50 -17.98 -11.61
C GLU A 207 6.28 -16.51 -11.20
N VAL A 208 5.38 -15.83 -11.87
CA VAL A 208 4.90 -14.49 -11.48
C VAL A 208 3.40 -14.42 -11.68
N TYR A 209 2.69 -13.86 -10.69
CA TYR A 209 1.24 -13.69 -10.75
C TYR A 209 0.79 -12.47 -9.96
N GLU A 210 -0.34 -11.93 -10.36
CA GLU A 210 -1.10 -11.00 -9.53
C GLU A 210 -1.85 -11.79 -8.46
N THR A 211 -1.75 -11.39 -7.20
CA THR A 211 -2.49 -12.05 -6.12
C THR A 211 -4.00 -11.94 -6.36
N GLU A 212 -4.76 -12.93 -5.96
CA GLU A 212 -6.22 -12.91 -6.12
C GLU A 212 -6.87 -11.90 -5.18
N GLU A 213 -7.98 -11.33 -5.62
CA GLU A 213 -8.77 -10.40 -4.83
C GLU A 213 -9.40 -11.10 -3.62
N ASP A 214 -9.37 -10.41 -2.47
CA ASP A 214 -9.93 -10.89 -1.20
C ASP A 214 -9.33 -12.23 -0.72
N MET A 215 -8.15 -12.60 -1.22
CA MET A 215 -7.42 -13.78 -0.79
C MET A 215 -6.32 -13.43 0.18
N LEU A 216 -6.39 -13.99 1.38
CA LEU A 216 -5.30 -13.99 2.35
C LEU A 216 -4.30 -15.08 1.95
N TYR A 217 -3.05 -14.68 1.74
CA TYR A 217 -1.92 -15.58 1.55
C TYR A 217 -1.07 -15.57 2.82
N GLU A 218 -0.67 -16.74 3.31
CA GLU A 218 0.18 -16.90 4.49
C GLU A 218 1.42 -17.71 4.11
N TRP A 219 2.59 -17.11 4.31
CA TRP A 219 3.89 -17.67 3.94
C TRP A 219 4.79 -17.82 5.15
N MET A 220 5.52 -18.93 5.22
CA MET A 220 6.59 -19.18 6.19
C MET A 220 7.88 -19.56 5.46
N LEU A 221 9.01 -19.46 6.17
CA LEU A 221 10.26 -20.07 5.69
C LEU A 221 10.36 -21.51 6.19
N ASP A 222 10.39 -22.45 5.27
CA ASP A 222 10.81 -23.81 5.57
C ASP A 222 12.26 -24.00 5.05
N LYS A 223 13.18 -24.29 5.96
CA LYS A 223 14.63 -24.43 5.67
C LYS A 223 15.23 -23.26 4.88
N GLY A 224 14.66 -22.05 5.08
CA GLY A 224 15.09 -20.81 4.42
C GLY A 224 14.41 -20.52 3.08
N GLU A 225 13.52 -21.39 2.61
CA GLU A 225 12.72 -21.18 1.40
C GLU A 225 11.27 -20.78 1.74
N PRO A 226 10.69 -19.83 1.00
CA PRO A 226 9.27 -19.46 1.20
C PRO A 226 8.33 -20.62 0.83
N LEU A 227 7.47 -20.97 1.76
CA LEU A 227 6.42 -21.97 1.60
C LEU A 227 5.06 -21.33 1.83
N LEU A 228 4.15 -21.43 0.86
CA LEU A 228 2.76 -21.02 1.03
C LEU A 228 2.04 -22.01 1.93
N MET A 229 1.68 -21.59 3.13
CA MET A 229 1.05 -22.41 4.16
C MET A 229 -0.46 -22.42 4.04
N ASN A 230 -1.05 -21.29 3.67
CA ASN A 230 -2.49 -21.13 3.62
C ASN A 230 -2.89 -20.09 2.57
N LYS A 231 -4.09 -20.31 2.03
CA LYS A 231 -4.77 -19.40 1.12
C LYS A 231 -6.27 -19.41 1.43
N GLU A 232 -6.78 -18.31 1.96
CA GLU A 232 -8.15 -18.23 2.46
C GLU A 232 -8.84 -16.96 1.95
N LYS A 233 -10.10 -17.08 1.56
CA LYS A 233 -10.88 -15.91 1.12
C LYS A 233 -11.39 -15.10 2.31
N LEU A 234 -10.99 -13.81 2.36
CA LEU A 234 -11.45 -12.85 3.35
C LEU A 234 -12.09 -11.65 2.64
N ILE A 235 -13.39 -11.53 2.75
CA ILE A 235 -14.15 -10.44 2.15
C ILE A 235 -14.21 -9.30 3.15
N GLY A 236 -13.71 -8.13 2.76
CA GLY A 236 -13.87 -6.87 3.49
C GLY A 236 -15.34 -6.43 3.53
N ARG A 237 -15.63 -5.42 4.33
CA ARG A 237 -16.92 -4.77 4.32
C ARG A 237 -17.17 -4.25 2.90
N LEU A 238 -18.31 -4.68 2.32
CA LEU A 238 -18.73 -4.08 1.05
C LEU A 238 -18.74 -2.56 1.27
N PRO A 239 -18.12 -1.77 0.36
CA PRO A 239 -18.29 -0.33 0.43
C PRO A 239 -19.78 -0.11 0.64
N LEU A 240 -20.16 0.71 1.62
CA LEU A 240 -21.54 1.19 1.63
C LEU A 240 -21.76 1.58 0.20
N GLN A 241 -22.67 0.86 -0.49
CA GLN A 241 -23.05 1.28 -1.82
C GLN A 241 -23.34 2.75 -1.65
N THR A 242 -22.36 3.61 -1.97
CA THR A 242 -22.67 4.96 -2.33
C THR A 242 -23.58 4.69 -3.49
N TYR A 243 -24.86 4.76 -3.23
CA TYR A 243 -25.89 4.62 -4.22
C TYR A 243 -25.55 5.69 -5.23
N TYR A 244 -24.71 5.31 -6.23
CA TYR A 244 -24.64 6.06 -7.46
C TYR A 244 -25.98 5.75 -8.09
N PRO A 245 -26.92 6.68 -8.13
CA PRO A 245 -28.11 6.45 -8.90
C PRO A 245 -27.60 6.14 -10.29
N THR A 246 -27.82 4.90 -10.77
CA THR A 246 -27.57 4.47 -12.14
C THR A 246 -28.41 5.25 -13.16
N ASP A 247 -29.07 6.29 -12.74
CA ASP A 247 -29.85 7.23 -13.54
C ASP A 247 -28.99 8.42 -14.00
N TYR A 248 -27.82 8.14 -14.58
CA TYR A 248 -27.06 9.17 -15.27
C TYR A 248 -27.43 9.23 -16.77
N TYR A 249 -28.74 9.18 -17.05
CA TYR A 249 -29.30 9.65 -18.28
C TYR A 249 -30.41 10.65 -17.96
N GLY A 250 -30.10 11.96 -18.10
CA GLY A 250 -31.09 13.01 -18.03
C GLY A 250 -30.95 13.99 -16.85
N GLY A 251 -30.13 14.96 -17.07
CA GLY A 251 -29.93 16.22 -16.38
C GLY A 251 -30.86 16.61 -15.26
N LYS A 252 -30.40 16.45 -14.03
CA LYS A 252 -30.55 17.40 -12.90
C LYS A 252 -29.79 16.85 -11.71
N LYS A 253 -28.72 17.52 -11.29
CA LYS A 253 -27.93 17.20 -10.09
C LYS A 253 -28.82 17.28 -8.85
N ARG A 254 -29.04 16.14 -8.15
CA ARG A 254 -29.63 16.16 -6.79
C ARG A 254 -28.48 16.11 -5.79
N TYR A 255 -28.23 17.24 -5.14
CA TYR A 255 -27.32 17.33 -4.00
C TYR A 255 -27.97 16.71 -2.77
N LYS A 256 -27.28 15.82 -2.04
CA LYS A 256 -27.70 15.42 -0.69
C LYS A 256 -27.47 16.62 0.23
N GLN A 257 -28.52 17.08 0.87
CA GLN A 257 -28.45 18.13 1.88
C GLN A 257 -28.23 17.50 3.26
N TYR A 258 -27.11 17.82 3.91
CA TYR A 258 -26.92 17.54 5.32
C TYR A 258 -27.63 18.62 6.14
N LYS A 259 -28.38 18.21 7.17
CA LYS A 259 -29.08 19.12 8.07
C LYS A 259 -28.08 19.68 9.08
N SER A 260 -27.77 20.96 8.98
CA SER A 260 -27.07 21.69 10.03
C SER A 260 -28.05 22.60 10.76
N TYR A 261 -27.93 22.67 12.09
CA TYR A 261 -28.81 23.51 12.93
C TYR A 261 -27.98 24.67 13.46
N ARG A 262 -28.50 25.90 13.27
CA ARG A 262 -27.98 27.10 13.91
C ARG A 262 -29.16 27.79 14.60
N ASN A 263 -29.04 28.00 15.91
CA ASN A 263 -30.11 28.56 16.75
C ASN A 263 -31.46 27.81 16.64
N GLY A 264 -31.41 26.46 16.64
CA GLY A 264 -32.61 25.62 16.54
C GLY A 264 -33.29 25.57 15.18
N LYS A 265 -32.77 26.28 14.18
CA LYS A 265 -33.25 26.22 12.79
C LYS A 265 -32.30 25.47 11.88
N GLU A 266 -32.89 24.62 11.04
CA GLU A 266 -32.15 23.85 10.02
C GLU A 266 -31.50 24.79 8.99
N VAL A 267 -30.17 24.76 8.87
CA VAL A 267 -29.39 25.50 7.86
C VAL A 267 -28.87 24.52 6.84
N LYS A 268 -29.35 24.65 5.62
CA LYS A 268 -28.88 23.85 4.48
C LYS A 268 -27.59 24.44 3.94
N ARG A 269 -26.46 23.78 4.15
CA ARG A 269 -25.20 24.13 3.47
C ARG A 269 -25.02 23.25 2.23
N PRO A 270 -24.59 23.80 1.09
CA PRO A 270 -24.18 22.99 -0.04
C PRO A 270 -22.92 22.23 0.35
N VAL A 271 -22.86 20.94 0.02
CA VAL A 271 -21.66 20.11 0.15
C VAL A 271 -21.08 19.94 -1.23
N TYR A 272 -19.80 20.24 -1.36
CA TYR A 272 -19.02 20.09 -2.59
C TYR A 272 -18.21 18.80 -2.50
N LYS A 273 -18.16 18.04 -3.57
CA LYS A 273 -17.45 16.75 -3.61
C LYS A 273 -16.35 16.78 -4.64
N CYS A 274 -15.15 16.41 -4.23
CA CYS A 274 -14.06 16.15 -5.17
C CYS A 274 -14.37 14.90 -6.00
N GLU A 275 -14.30 15.02 -7.32
CA GLU A 275 -14.58 13.91 -8.24
C GLU A 275 -13.40 12.95 -8.41
N PHE A 276 -12.27 13.24 -7.76
CA PHE A 276 -11.06 12.40 -7.79
C PHE A 276 -10.85 11.62 -6.49
N CYS A 277 -10.80 12.28 -5.31
CA CYS A 277 -10.65 11.60 -4.03
C CYS A 277 -11.98 11.28 -3.35
N PHE A 278 -13.08 11.82 -3.87
CA PHE A 278 -14.46 11.65 -3.35
C PHE A 278 -14.72 12.26 -1.96
N GLU A 279 -13.78 13.04 -1.43
CA GLU A 279 -13.99 13.79 -0.20
C GLU A 279 -15.00 14.90 -0.39
N GLU A 280 -15.77 15.18 0.69
CA GLU A 280 -16.80 16.20 0.73
C GLU A 280 -16.32 17.44 1.50
N TYR A 281 -16.59 18.61 0.98
CA TYR A 281 -16.19 19.91 1.50
C TYR A 281 -17.39 20.80 1.68
N ASP A 282 -17.46 21.52 2.79
CA ASP A 282 -18.51 22.52 3.08
C ASP A 282 -18.10 23.94 2.69
N ASP A 283 -16.81 24.16 2.38
CA ASP A 283 -16.27 25.39 1.83
C ASP A 283 -16.09 25.28 0.30
N PRO A 284 -16.79 26.12 -0.49
CA PRO A 284 -16.63 26.13 -1.94
C PRO A 284 -15.20 26.48 -2.41
N ASN A 285 -14.42 27.16 -1.56
CA ASN A 285 -13.04 27.53 -1.88
C ASN A 285 -12.07 26.34 -1.82
N GLU A 286 -12.46 25.22 -1.23
CA GLU A 286 -11.65 23.99 -1.20
C GLU A 286 -11.81 23.14 -2.48
N ILE A 287 -12.76 23.50 -3.35
CA ILE A 287 -13.04 22.80 -4.60
C ILE A 287 -12.78 23.74 -5.78
N GLU A 288 -12.00 23.27 -6.73
CA GLU A 288 -11.74 23.95 -8.01
C GLU A 288 -12.46 23.25 -9.15
N TYR A 289 -12.98 24.04 -10.09
CA TYR A 289 -13.71 23.53 -11.25
C TYR A 289 -12.96 23.79 -12.56
N GLY A 290 -13.05 22.84 -13.46
CA GLY A 290 -12.59 23.02 -14.84
C GLY A 290 -11.44 22.12 -15.25
N TYR A 291 -11.07 21.17 -14.41
CA TYR A 291 -10.07 20.17 -14.76
C TYR A 291 -10.62 19.19 -15.80
N ASN A 292 -9.86 18.98 -16.87
CA ASN A 292 -10.21 18.03 -17.91
C ASN A 292 -9.72 16.65 -17.51
N VAL A 293 -10.59 15.76 -17.07
CA VAL A 293 -10.27 14.38 -16.69
C VAL A 293 -10.74 13.39 -17.75
N MET A 294 -10.00 12.30 -17.93
CA MET A 294 -10.43 11.23 -18.83
C MET A 294 -11.38 10.29 -18.10
N LYS A 295 -12.63 10.23 -18.56
CA LYS A 295 -13.64 9.28 -18.07
C LYS A 295 -14.15 8.45 -19.26
N ASN A 296 -14.01 7.12 -19.15
CA ASN A 296 -14.46 6.19 -20.21
C ASN A 296 -13.95 6.54 -21.63
N GLY A 297 -12.70 6.99 -21.74
CA GLY A 297 -12.08 7.38 -23.01
C GLY A 297 -12.53 8.74 -23.56
N LYS A 298 -13.30 9.52 -22.80
CA LYS A 298 -13.73 10.88 -23.17
C LYS A 298 -13.19 11.89 -22.18
N GLN A 299 -12.86 13.06 -22.68
CA GLN A 299 -12.43 14.19 -21.87
C GLN A 299 -13.67 14.91 -21.29
N GLU A 300 -13.77 14.97 -19.96
CA GLU A 300 -14.85 15.64 -19.24
C GLU A 300 -14.29 16.63 -18.22
N ARG A 301 -15.06 17.68 -17.91
CA ARG A 301 -14.70 18.64 -16.87
C ARG A 301 -15.12 18.11 -15.49
N ALA A 302 -14.22 18.22 -14.50
CA ALA A 302 -14.43 17.72 -13.15
C ALA A 302 -14.21 18.81 -12.10
N TYR A 303 -14.81 18.59 -10.92
CA TYR A 303 -14.53 19.31 -9.69
C TYR A 303 -13.49 18.55 -8.90
N LEU A 304 -12.36 19.19 -8.61
CA LEU A 304 -11.29 18.61 -7.79
C LEU A 304 -11.06 19.45 -6.55
N CYS A 305 -10.75 18.84 -5.42
CA CYS A 305 -10.24 19.59 -4.27
C CYS A 305 -8.85 20.13 -4.59
N LYS A 306 -8.39 21.16 -3.88
CA LYS A 306 -7.10 21.81 -4.12
C LYS A 306 -5.93 20.84 -4.18
N ASN A 307 -5.92 19.83 -3.30
CA ASN A 307 -4.87 18.81 -3.29
C ASN A 307 -4.89 17.97 -4.56
N CYS A 308 -6.07 17.45 -4.95
CA CYS A 308 -6.22 16.67 -6.17
C CYS A 308 -5.98 17.51 -7.43
N ALA A 309 -6.35 18.77 -7.42
CA ALA A 309 -6.10 19.72 -8.51
C ALA A 309 -4.60 19.97 -8.70
N HIS A 310 -3.87 20.16 -7.60
CA HIS A 310 -2.41 20.30 -7.61
C HIS A 310 -1.74 19.06 -8.18
N ASP A 311 -2.11 17.86 -7.70
CA ASP A 311 -1.54 16.60 -8.16
C ASP A 311 -1.86 16.32 -9.63
N TYR A 312 -3.09 16.65 -10.07
CA TYR A 312 -3.49 16.52 -11.46
C TYR A 312 -2.68 17.40 -12.39
N ASN A 313 -2.45 18.66 -12.02
CA ASN A 313 -1.60 19.56 -12.78
C ASN A 313 -0.15 19.08 -12.90
N TYR A 314 0.37 18.40 -11.85
CA TYR A 314 1.72 17.85 -11.87
C TYR A 314 1.86 16.61 -12.77
N MET A 315 0.78 15.84 -12.98
CA MET A 315 0.79 14.66 -13.85
C MET A 315 0.63 14.98 -15.34
N MET A 316 0.20 16.19 -15.68
CA MET A 316 -0.05 16.59 -17.08
C MET A 316 1.10 17.35 -17.73
N TYR A 317 2.20 17.59 -17.00
CA TYR A 317 3.47 18.15 -17.46
C TYR A 317 4.61 17.17 -17.16
#